data_951d3873a1e224edc9ee60b805cfbc1a
#
_entry.id   951d3873a1e224edc9ee60b805cfbc1a
#
_cell.length_a   1.000
_cell.length_b   1.000
_cell.length_c   1.000
_cell.angle_alpha   90.00
_cell.angle_beta   90.00
_cell.angle_gamma   90.00
#
_symmetry.space_group_name_H-M   'P 1'
#
loop_
_entity.id
_entity.type
_entity.pdbx_description
1 polymer ?
#
loop_
_entity_poly.entity_id
_entity_poly.type
_entity_poly.pdbx_seq_one_letter_code
_entity_poly.pdbx_strand_id
1 'polypeptide(L)'
;MKKRIVVIATTAGIAAYAIVAAPAAIAAPSDWDLVVSQDAPVLVDSIVIDNAIIERTFEAVLRDDKGRKIGMLYGSHRDIDAKDRPGLDIRYRTLVFEFADGQVIAEGVSKYKTSGPFLKPGKRTTIAITGGTGAYVGVKGEVKTVHLGKGQHRQMLKFVD
;
A
#
# COMPACT_ATOMS: atom_id res chain seq x y z
N MET A 1 -3.36 -0.15 -35.82
CA MET A 1 -4.07 0.87 -35.05
C MET A 1 -3.13 1.37 -33.95
N LYS A 2 -2.81 2.68 -33.92
CA LYS A 2 -1.93 3.24 -32.84
C LYS A 2 -2.76 3.40 -31.58
N LYS A 3 -2.46 2.65 -30.52
CA LYS A 3 -3.07 2.82 -29.19
C LYS A 3 -2.65 4.19 -28.65
N ARG A 4 -3.61 5.03 -28.32
CA ARG A 4 -3.36 6.31 -27.66
C ARG A 4 -3.33 6.07 -26.15
N ILE A 5 -2.21 6.38 -25.53
CA ILE A 5 -2.08 6.44 -24.07
C ILE A 5 -2.58 7.82 -23.67
N VAL A 6 -3.61 7.88 -22.87
CA VAL A 6 -4.10 9.14 -22.28
C VAL A 6 -3.67 9.15 -20.82
N VAL A 7 -2.78 10.07 -20.48
CA VAL A 7 -2.43 10.36 -19.09
C VAL A 7 -3.39 11.45 -18.60
N ILE A 8 -4.22 11.14 -17.62
CA ILE A 8 -5.11 12.10 -17.01
C ILE A 8 -4.48 12.50 -15.66
N ALA A 9 -3.87 13.69 -15.63
CA ALA A 9 -3.47 14.31 -14.38
C ALA A 9 -4.73 14.91 -13.71
N THR A 10 -5.17 14.33 -12.62
CA THR A 10 -6.23 14.92 -11.80
C THR A 10 -5.61 15.85 -10.76
N THR A 11 -5.83 17.16 -10.91
CA THR A 11 -5.54 18.15 -9.88
C THR A 11 -6.41 17.86 -8.65
N ALA A 12 -5.79 17.33 -7.60
CA ALA A 12 -6.46 17.04 -6.35
C ALA A 12 -6.88 18.34 -5.64
N GLY A 13 -8.16 18.56 -5.50
CA GLY A 13 -8.71 19.53 -4.58
C GLY A 13 -8.37 19.14 -3.14
N ILE A 14 -7.84 20.07 -2.36
CA ILE A 14 -7.55 19.90 -0.93
C ILE A 14 -8.88 19.76 -0.19
N ALA A 15 -9.26 18.52 0.12
CA ALA A 15 -10.36 18.26 1.04
C ALA A 15 -9.80 18.23 2.48
N ALA A 16 -10.25 19.18 3.31
CA ALA A 16 -9.97 19.17 4.74
C ALA A 16 -10.58 17.92 5.38
N TYR A 17 -9.73 16.98 5.81
CA TYR A 17 -10.18 15.80 6.53
C TYR A 17 -10.29 16.09 8.03
N ALA A 18 -11.48 15.86 8.56
CA ALA A 18 -11.73 15.86 9.99
C ALA A 18 -10.86 14.79 10.67
N ILE A 19 -10.22 15.16 11.77
CA ILE A 19 -9.47 14.25 12.65
C ILE A 19 -10.47 13.22 13.21
N VAL A 20 -10.46 12.02 12.66
CA VAL A 20 -11.20 10.89 13.24
C VAL A 20 -10.25 10.22 14.22
N ALA A 21 -10.70 10.07 15.47
CA ALA A 21 -9.97 9.39 16.53
C ALA A 21 -9.39 8.05 16.03
N ALA A 22 -8.09 7.84 16.28
CA ALA A 22 -7.41 6.62 15.91
C ALA A 22 -8.10 5.41 16.56
N PRO A 23 -8.32 4.32 15.81
CA PRO A 23 -8.81 3.08 16.42
C PRO A 23 -7.78 2.60 17.46
N ALA A 24 -8.29 2.10 18.59
CA ALA A 24 -7.47 1.60 19.70
C ALA A 24 -6.33 0.69 19.18
N ALA A 25 -5.12 0.97 19.64
CA ALA A 25 -3.93 0.21 19.29
C ALA A 25 -4.14 -1.27 19.70
N ILE A 26 -4.35 -2.13 18.72
CA ILE A 26 -4.21 -3.57 18.93
C ILE A 26 -2.71 -3.80 19.08
N ALA A 27 -2.27 -4.32 20.24
CA ALA A 27 -0.87 -4.64 20.49
C ALA A 27 -0.27 -5.37 19.30
N ALA A 28 0.93 -4.93 18.87
CA ALA A 28 1.65 -5.59 17.80
C ALA A 28 1.95 -7.03 18.23
N PRO A 29 1.74 -8.04 17.37
CA PRO A 29 2.23 -9.37 17.66
C PRO A 29 3.75 -9.31 17.85
N SER A 30 4.28 -10.01 18.85
CA SER A 30 5.70 -9.99 19.26
C SER A 30 6.70 -10.45 18.20
N ASP A 31 6.21 -10.88 17.03
CA ASP A 31 7.01 -11.49 15.97
C ASP A 31 7.34 -10.56 14.79
N TRP A 32 7.01 -9.26 14.89
CA TRP A 32 7.25 -8.27 13.84
C TRP A 32 8.21 -7.19 14.32
N ASP A 33 9.22 -6.89 13.49
CA ASP A 33 10.28 -5.94 13.84
C ASP A 33 9.80 -4.50 13.79
N LEU A 34 8.87 -4.20 12.87
CA LEU A 34 8.29 -2.87 12.73
C LEU A 34 6.80 -2.98 12.40
N VAL A 35 5.97 -2.28 13.16
CA VAL A 35 4.53 -2.18 12.92
C VAL A 35 4.13 -0.72 12.82
N VAL A 36 3.55 -0.34 11.69
CA VAL A 36 3.11 1.03 11.43
C VAL A 36 1.68 1.06 10.95
N SER A 37 0.96 2.12 11.32
CA SER A 37 -0.35 2.44 10.75
C SER A 37 -0.15 3.29 9.50
N GLN A 38 -0.92 3.00 8.46
CA GLN A 38 -0.95 3.74 7.21
C GLN A 38 -2.31 4.43 7.10
N ASP A 39 -2.29 5.73 6.87
CA ASP A 39 -3.50 6.50 6.55
C ASP A 39 -4.08 6.04 5.19
N ALA A 40 -5.30 6.46 4.90
CA ALA A 40 -5.90 6.23 3.59
C ALA A 40 -4.99 6.83 2.50
N PRO A 41 -4.64 6.06 1.45
CA PRO A 41 -3.76 6.54 0.41
C PRO A 41 -4.42 7.65 -0.41
N VAL A 42 -3.60 8.62 -0.80
CA VAL A 42 -3.95 9.65 -1.78
C VAL A 42 -3.47 9.17 -3.14
N LEU A 43 -4.35 9.14 -4.12
CA LEU A 43 -3.99 8.82 -5.51
C LEU A 43 -3.16 9.98 -6.08
N VAL A 44 -1.96 9.66 -6.59
CA VAL A 44 -1.07 10.63 -7.22
C VAL A 44 -1.25 10.59 -8.73
N ASP A 45 -1.30 9.39 -9.32
CA ASP A 45 -1.44 9.22 -10.76
C ASP A 45 -2.10 7.87 -11.11
N SER A 46 -2.62 7.77 -12.33
CA SER A 46 -3.16 6.52 -12.87
C SER A 46 -2.96 6.40 -14.37
N ILE A 47 -2.61 5.20 -14.83
CA ILE A 47 -2.55 4.87 -16.25
C ILE A 47 -3.85 4.19 -16.65
N VAL A 48 -4.49 4.74 -17.68
CA VAL A 48 -5.77 4.23 -18.22
C VAL A 48 -5.54 3.72 -19.64
N ILE A 49 -5.94 2.48 -19.91
CA ILE A 49 -5.96 1.89 -21.25
C ILE A 49 -7.37 1.35 -21.52
N ASP A 50 -7.94 1.71 -22.68
CA ASP A 50 -9.28 1.27 -23.10
C ASP A 50 -10.36 1.50 -22.02
N ASN A 51 -10.32 2.65 -21.32
CA ASN A 51 -11.18 3.05 -20.22
C ASN A 51 -11.02 2.21 -18.92
N ALA A 52 -10.03 1.34 -18.86
CA ALA A 52 -9.69 0.61 -17.62
C ALA A 52 -8.44 1.20 -16.98
N ILE A 53 -8.50 1.43 -15.67
CA ILE A 53 -7.31 1.82 -14.89
C ILE A 53 -6.47 0.55 -14.69
N ILE A 54 -5.26 0.57 -15.24
CA ILE A 54 -4.36 -0.58 -15.18
C ILE A 54 -3.20 -0.38 -14.21
N GLU A 55 -2.85 0.87 -13.89
CA GLU A 55 -1.82 1.18 -12.90
C GLU A 55 -2.25 2.40 -12.09
N ARG A 56 -1.93 2.38 -10.80
CA ARG A 56 -2.14 3.51 -9.88
C ARG A 56 -0.89 3.71 -9.07
N THR A 57 -0.49 4.97 -8.91
CA THR A 57 0.51 5.40 -7.94
C THR A 57 -0.16 6.19 -6.83
N PHE A 58 0.30 6.01 -5.61
CA PHE A 58 -0.30 6.62 -4.43
C PHE A 58 0.75 6.90 -3.37
N GLU A 59 0.41 7.81 -2.48
CA GLU A 59 1.17 8.08 -1.27
C GLU A 59 0.28 7.99 -0.03
N ALA A 60 0.88 7.73 1.13
CA ALA A 60 0.18 7.71 2.40
C ALA A 60 1.12 8.05 3.56
N VAL A 61 0.57 8.66 4.61
CA VAL A 61 1.32 8.93 5.84
C VAL A 61 1.45 7.64 6.65
N LEU A 62 2.66 7.39 7.16
CA LEU A 62 2.95 6.33 8.12
C LEU A 62 2.98 6.91 9.54
N ARG A 63 2.33 6.19 10.47
CA ARG A 63 2.24 6.60 11.86
C ARG A 63 2.67 5.47 12.80
N ASP A 64 3.23 5.85 13.94
CA ASP A 64 3.52 4.95 15.05
C ASP A 64 2.24 4.55 15.83
N ASP A 65 2.42 3.80 16.90
CA ASP A 65 1.37 3.36 17.81
C ASP A 65 0.69 4.52 18.57
N LYS A 66 1.36 5.67 18.67
CA LYS A 66 0.85 6.90 19.28
C LYS A 66 0.20 7.85 18.27
N GLY A 67 0.09 7.44 17.01
CA GLY A 67 -0.49 8.23 15.92
C GLY A 67 0.42 9.34 15.36
N ARG A 68 1.69 9.43 15.79
CA ARG A 68 2.64 10.43 15.30
C ARG A 68 3.13 10.01 13.91
N LYS A 69 3.26 10.98 13.01
CA LYS A 69 3.87 10.75 11.69
C LYS A 69 5.33 10.35 11.87
N ILE A 70 5.71 9.22 11.31
CA ILE A 70 7.08 8.68 11.34
C ILE A 70 7.68 8.48 9.95
N GLY A 71 6.89 8.66 8.89
CA GLY A 71 7.36 8.47 7.53
C GLY A 71 6.26 8.64 6.50
N MET A 72 6.60 8.27 5.27
CA MET A 72 5.69 8.21 4.13
C MET A 72 5.74 6.83 3.49
N LEU A 73 4.65 6.43 2.89
CA LEU A 73 4.57 5.29 2.00
C LEU A 73 4.30 5.81 0.59
N TYR A 74 5.15 5.42 -0.33
CA TYR A 74 4.90 5.58 -1.76
C TYR A 74 4.64 4.20 -2.35
N GLY A 75 3.60 4.08 -3.15
CA GLY A 75 3.24 2.79 -3.69
C GLY A 75 2.72 2.88 -5.12
N SER A 76 2.89 1.78 -5.83
CA SER A 76 2.18 1.54 -7.07
C SER A 76 1.54 0.16 -7.05
N HIS A 77 0.47 0.02 -7.79
CA HIS A 77 -0.03 -1.29 -8.16
C HIS A 77 -0.51 -1.30 -9.60
N ARG A 78 -0.20 -2.41 -10.25
CA ARG A 78 -0.65 -2.74 -11.59
C ARG A 78 -1.64 -3.88 -11.50
N ASP A 79 -2.81 -3.69 -12.09
CA ASP A 79 -3.83 -4.73 -12.18
C ASP A 79 -3.38 -5.76 -13.23
N ILE A 80 -3.33 -7.04 -12.83
CA ILE A 80 -3.03 -8.16 -13.73
C ILE A 80 -4.37 -8.72 -14.19
N ASP A 81 -4.60 -8.70 -15.49
CA ASP A 81 -5.83 -9.25 -16.06
C ASP A 81 -5.96 -10.74 -15.70
N ALA A 82 -7.03 -11.05 -15.00
CA ALA A 82 -7.36 -12.40 -14.56
C ALA A 82 -8.64 -12.88 -15.25
N LYS A 83 -8.74 -12.71 -16.59
CA LYS A 83 -9.92 -13.06 -17.39
C LYS A 83 -10.47 -14.44 -17.10
N ASP A 84 -9.59 -15.40 -16.81
CA ASP A 84 -9.94 -16.78 -16.51
C ASP A 84 -10.32 -17.03 -15.03
N ARG A 85 -10.34 -15.98 -14.20
CA ARG A 85 -10.56 -16.08 -12.75
C ARG A 85 -11.58 -15.04 -12.27
N PRO A 86 -12.84 -15.14 -12.68
CA PRO A 86 -13.84 -14.16 -12.29
C PRO A 86 -13.95 -14.07 -10.76
N GLY A 87 -14.07 -12.84 -10.25
CA GLY A 87 -14.14 -12.57 -8.81
C GLY A 87 -12.79 -12.57 -8.09
N LEU A 88 -11.68 -12.62 -8.83
CA LEU A 88 -10.32 -12.47 -8.30
C LEU A 88 -9.66 -11.23 -8.92
N ASP A 89 -9.23 -10.32 -8.06
CA ASP A 89 -8.41 -9.15 -8.40
C ASP A 89 -6.95 -9.48 -8.06
N ILE A 90 -6.09 -9.48 -9.05
CA ILE A 90 -4.67 -9.78 -8.92
C ILE A 90 -3.88 -8.51 -9.23
N ARG A 91 -3.03 -8.09 -8.30
CA ARG A 91 -2.22 -6.87 -8.44
C ARG A 91 -0.76 -7.17 -8.18
N TYR A 92 0.10 -6.71 -9.07
CA TYR A 92 1.51 -6.52 -8.75
C TYR A 92 1.65 -5.19 -8.01
N ARG A 93 2.35 -5.22 -6.88
CA ARG A 93 2.51 -4.06 -6.00
C ARG A 93 3.97 -3.79 -5.74
N THR A 94 4.33 -2.51 -5.72
CA THR A 94 5.59 -2.00 -5.19
C THR A 94 5.27 -1.01 -4.08
N LEU A 95 5.91 -1.16 -2.93
CA LEU A 95 5.77 -0.28 -1.77
C LEU A 95 7.16 0.20 -1.34
N VAL A 96 7.31 1.50 -1.16
CA VAL A 96 8.51 2.13 -0.60
C VAL A 96 8.12 2.82 0.69
N PHE A 97 8.59 2.29 1.80
CA PHE A 97 8.43 2.87 3.13
C PHE A 97 9.62 3.81 3.36
N GLU A 98 9.38 5.10 3.46
CA GLU A 98 10.38 6.11 3.73
C GLU A 98 10.32 6.53 5.19
N PHE A 99 11.43 6.34 5.91
CA PHE A 99 11.65 6.76 7.30
C PHE A 99 12.80 7.78 7.37
N ALA A 100 13.01 8.40 8.53
CA ALA A 100 14.05 9.39 8.71
C ALA A 100 15.48 8.86 8.48
N ASP A 101 15.69 7.57 8.68
CA ASP A 101 16.98 6.87 8.63
C ASP A 101 17.18 6.00 7.37
N GLY A 102 16.20 5.97 6.47
CA GLY A 102 16.31 5.23 5.21
C GLY A 102 14.97 4.73 4.67
N GLN A 103 15.06 3.87 3.68
CA GLN A 103 13.88 3.32 2.99
C GLN A 103 13.88 1.80 3.03
N VAL A 104 12.67 1.21 3.11
CA VAL A 104 12.43 -0.23 2.91
C VAL A 104 11.61 -0.38 1.63
N ILE A 105 12.05 -1.27 0.73
CA ILE A 105 11.39 -1.56 -0.54
C ILE A 105 10.79 -2.96 -0.46
N ALA A 106 9.50 -3.07 -0.80
CA ALA A 106 8.79 -4.34 -0.85
C ALA A 106 7.97 -4.45 -2.12
N GLU A 107 7.96 -5.66 -2.70
CA GLU A 107 7.21 -5.91 -3.93
C GLU A 107 6.70 -7.34 -4.03
N GLY A 108 5.66 -7.52 -4.83
CA GLY A 108 5.08 -8.83 -5.06
C GLY A 108 3.64 -8.81 -5.54
N VAL A 109 3.09 -9.98 -5.71
CA VAL A 109 1.72 -10.18 -6.19
C VAL A 109 0.77 -10.33 -5.01
N SER A 110 -0.29 -9.56 -5.02
CA SER A 110 -1.40 -9.67 -4.06
C SER A 110 -2.67 -10.14 -4.76
N LYS A 111 -3.42 -11.03 -4.11
CA LYS A 111 -4.67 -11.59 -4.63
C LYS A 111 -5.82 -11.23 -3.70
N TYR A 112 -6.87 -10.67 -4.26
CA TYR A 112 -8.06 -10.25 -3.52
C TYR A 112 -9.30 -10.95 -4.09
N LYS A 113 -10.13 -11.50 -3.23
CA LYS A 113 -11.49 -11.87 -3.65
C LYS A 113 -12.32 -10.59 -3.75
N THR A 114 -12.78 -10.27 -4.94
CA THR A 114 -13.62 -9.10 -5.16
C THR A 114 -15.05 -9.43 -4.78
N SER A 115 -15.56 -8.72 -3.78
CA SER A 115 -16.99 -8.72 -3.44
C SER A 115 -17.53 -7.28 -3.40
N GLY A 116 -17.00 -6.42 -4.28
CA GLY A 116 -17.30 -4.99 -4.34
C GLY A 116 -16.04 -4.14 -4.50
N PRO A 117 -16.19 -2.82 -4.63
CA PRO A 117 -15.08 -1.90 -4.97
C PRO A 117 -14.02 -1.74 -3.85
N PHE A 118 -14.32 -2.18 -2.63
CA PHE A 118 -13.43 -1.99 -1.48
C PHE A 118 -13.06 -3.31 -0.83
N LEU A 119 -11.81 -3.40 -0.37
CA LEU A 119 -11.36 -4.53 0.43
C LEU A 119 -12.09 -4.53 1.78
N LYS A 120 -12.59 -5.70 2.18
CA LYS A 120 -13.21 -5.86 3.51
C LYS A 120 -12.15 -5.70 4.60
N PRO A 121 -12.49 -5.06 5.75
CA PRO A 121 -11.63 -5.04 6.92
C PRO A 121 -11.16 -6.45 7.31
N GLY A 122 -9.93 -6.55 7.82
CA GLY A 122 -9.30 -7.82 8.18
C GLY A 122 -8.67 -8.59 7.02
N LYS A 123 -8.85 -8.18 5.76
CA LYS A 123 -8.13 -8.76 4.63
C LYS A 123 -6.63 -8.51 4.77
N ARG A 124 -5.86 -9.55 4.44
CA ARG A 124 -4.40 -9.58 4.61
C ARG A 124 -3.74 -9.94 3.29
N THR A 125 -2.60 -9.33 3.03
CA THR A 125 -1.69 -9.68 1.93
C THR A 125 -0.27 -9.64 2.44
N THR A 126 0.59 -10.48 1.87
CA THR A 126 2.02 -10.50 2.19
C THR A 126 2.80 -10.37 0.89
N ILE A 127 3.83 -9.53 0.89
CA ILE A 127 4.78 -9.37 -0.20
C ILE A 127 6.20 -9.36 0.36
N ALA A 128 7.20 -9.64 -0.49
CA ALA A 128 8.59 -9.70 -0.06
C ALA A 128 9.18 -8.31 0.16
N ILE A 129 10.03 -8.15 1.17
CA ILE A 129 10.99 -7.05 1.26
C ILE A 129 12.18 -7.44 0.39
N THR A 130 12.49 -6.61 -0.61
CA THR A 130 13.52 -6.88 -1.62
C THR A 130 14.78 -6.07 -1.41
N GLY A 131 14.74 -5.07 -0.51
CA GLY A 131 15.91 -4.26 -0.17
C GLY A 131 15.55 -2.99 0.58
N GLY A 132 16.55 -2.13 0.74
CA GLY A 132 16.38 -0.84 1.40
C GLY A 132 17.62 0.05 1.23
N THR A 133 17.55 1.25 1.80
CA THR A 133 18.64 2.25 1.83
C THR A 133 18.87 2.73 3.25
N GLY A 134 19.98 3.45 3.49
CA GLY A 134 20.29 3.97 4.83
C GLY A 134 20.46 2.87 5.86
N ALA A 135 19.74 2.95 6.97
CA ALA A 135 19.76 1.92 8.01
C ALA A 135 19.21 0.55 7.54
N TYR A 136 18.56 0.51 6.39
CA TYR A 136 17.93 -0.71 5.83
C TYR A 136 18.70 -1.30 4.64
N VAL A 137 19.96 -0.95 4.45
CA VAL A 137 20.81 -1.55 3.38
C VAL A 137 20.92 -3.05 3.60
N GLY A 138 20.59 -3.83 2.56
CA GLY A 138 20.70 -5.28 2.57
C GLY A 138 19.55 -6.03 3.23
N VAL A 139 18.57 -5.33 3.82
CA VAL A 139 17.42 -5.99 4.45
C VAL A 139 16.63 -6.83 3.45
N LYS A 140 16.13 -7.95 3.92
CA LYS A 140 15.20 -8.85 3.25
C LYS A 140 14.08 -9.21 4.24
N GLY A 141 13.02 -9.83 3.75
CA GLY A 141 11.96 -10.28 4.63
C GLY A 141 10.58 -10.19 4.00
N GLU A 142 9.58 -9.85 4.80
CA GLU A 142 8.21 -9.72 4.33
C GLU A 142 7.47 -8.53 4.93
N VAL A 143 6.54 -7.98 4.16
CA VAL A 143 5.54 -7.03 4.64
C VAL A 143 4.18 -7.70 4.60
N LYS A 144 3.52 -7.76 5.75
CA LYS A 144 2.11 -8.12 5.85
C LYS A 144 1.26 -6.86 5.98
N THR A 145 0.40 -6.64 5.00
CA THR A 145 -0.60 -5.57 4.99
C THR A 145 -1.92 -6.10 5.54
N VAL A 146 -2.52 -5.41 6.51
CA VAL A 146 -3.87 -5.69 7.02
C VAL A 146 -4.75 -4.48 6.75
N HIS A 147 -5.85 -4.68 6.03
CA HIS A 147 -6.84 -3.64 5.76
C HIS A 147 -7.72 -3.38 6.99
N LEU A 148 -7.78 -2.14 7.48
CA LEU A 148 -8.52 -1.77 8.69
C LEU A 148 -9.91 -1.18 8.41
N GLY A 149 -10.22 -0.89 7.16
CA GLY A 149 -11.41 -0.16 6.73
C GLY A 149 -11.12 1.31 6.42
N LYS A 150 -12.06 1.97 5.73
CA LYS A 150 -11.94 3.38 5.33
C LYS A 150 -10.63 3.75 4.62
N GLY A 151 -10.03 2.79 3.89
CA GLY A 151 -8.74 2.97 3.22
C GLY A 151 -7.51 2.85 4.11
N GLN A 152 -7.67 2.75 5.43
CA GLN A 152 -6.55 2.61 6.37
C GLN A 152 -6.00 1.19 6.38
N HIS A 153 -4.69 1.07 6.61
CA HIS A 153 -4.00 -0.20 6.68
C HIS A 153 -3.05 -0.24 7.89
N ARG A 154 -2.75 -1.46 8.33
CA ARG A 154 -1.60 -1.74 9.18
C ARG A 154 -0.57 -2.45 8.33
N GLN A 155 0.65 -1.94 8.37
CA GLN A 155 1.81 -2.53 7.72
C GLN A 155 2.69 -3.15 8.81
N MET A 156 3.03 -4.41 8.64
CA MET A 156 3.83 -5.19 9.60
C MET A 156 5.03 -5.72 8.83
N LEU A 157 6.23 -5.27 9.18
CA LEU A 157 7.48 -5.61 8.53
C LEU A 157 8.24 -6.62 9.41
N LYS A 158 8.72 -7.69 8.79
CA LYS A 158 9.60 -8.67 9.39
C LYS A 158 10.86 -8.74 8.56
N PHE A 159 11.99 -8.51 9.19
CA PHE A 159 13.29 -8.63 8.55
C PHE A 159 13.84 -10.05 8.81
N VAL A 160 14.63 -10.56 7.89
CA VAL A 160 15.37 -11.81 8.01
C VAL A 160 16.84 -11.53 7.74
N ASP A 161 17.70 -12.14 8.51
CA ASP A 161 19.15 -12.05 8.39
C ASP A 161 19.67 -12.75 7.13
#